data_9b16b7cac961b5696d89ada3685e191c
#
_entry.id   9b16b7cac961b5696d89ada3685e191c
#
_cell.length_a   1.000
_cell.length_b   1.000
_cell.length_c   1.000
_cell.angle_alpha   90.00
_cell.angle_beta   90.00
_cell.angle_gamma   90.00
#
_symmetry.space_group_name_H-M   'P 1'
#
loop_
_entity.id
_entity.type
_entity.pdbx_description
1 polymer ?
#
loop_
_entity_poly.entity_id
_entity_poly.type
_entity_poly.pdbx_seq_one_letter_code
_entity_poly.pdbx_strand_id
1 'polypeptide(L)'
;QVFRTGTSEKFGAYKKVTGKKSVPFSGFSGEDAKVSFIQKLARFIRGNFFVPDARKGWNSHAFKAAAEIIKTHEVRHWITTSPPHSTQLVGLKLKERFGVHWTADFRDPWTDIYYYRKFYPTALTRWYERGLERKVFATCDALISVSPSWSGLYEKKGQLKSVAYIP
;
A
#
# COMPACT_ATOMS: atom_id res chain seq x y z
N GLN A 1 23.31 2.46 5.26
CA GLN A 1 22.76 3.07 6.50
C GLN A 1 21.27 2.81 6.57
N VAL A 2 20.74 2.48 7.78
CA VAL A 2 19.31 2.21 8.02
C VAL A 2 18.74 3.32 8.90
N PHE A 3 17.67 3.97 8.42
CA PHE A 3 16.91 4.96 9.17
C PHE A 3 15.61 4.36 9.67
N ARG A 4 15.38 4.36 10.97
CA ARG A 4 14.15 3.87 11.59
C ARG A 4 13.31 5.05 12.05
N THR A 5 12.02 5.02 11.71
CA THR A 5 11.08 6.10 12.06
C THR A 5 10.01 5.60 13.00
N GLY A 6 9.38 6.53 13.73
CA GLY A 6 8.19 6.24 14.50
C GLY A 6 6.98 5.91 13.63
N THR A 7 5.88 5.53 14.28
CA THR A 7 4.58 5.31 13.63
C THR A 7 3.45 5.87 14.49
N SER A 8 2.42 6.39 13.84
CA SER A 8 1.16 6.82 14.48
C SER A 8 0.02 5.82 14.25
N GLU A 9 0.36 4.53 14.13
CA GLU A 9 -0.62 3.47 13.90
C GLU A 9 -1.57 3.33 15.09
N LYS A 10 -2.88 3.55 14.83
CA LYS A 10 -3.93 3.45 15.86
C LYS A 10 -4.38 2.00 16.09
N PHE A 11 -3.43 1.07 16.24
CA PHE A 11 -3.74 -0.34 16.52
C PHE A 11 -4.43 -0.56 17.88
N GLY A 12 -4.28 0.38 18.82
CA GLY A 12 -4.93 0.31 20.13
C GLY A 12 -6.45 0.26 20.04
N ALA A 13 -7.05 1.04 19.14
CA ALA A 13 -8.49 1.03 18.91
C ALA A 13 -8.96 -0.28 18.25
N TYR A 14 -8.20 -0.79 17.27
CA TYR A 14 -8.50 -2.07 16.62
C TYR A 14 -8.45 -3.24 17.61
N LYS A 15 -7.41 -3.29 18.47
CA LYS A 15 -7.28 -4.32 19.52
C LYS A 15 -8.45 -4.31 20.51
N LYS A 16 -8.92 -3.12 20.91
CA LYS A 16 -10.07 -2.98 21.82
C LYS A 16 -11.37 -3.50 21.19
N VAL A 17 -11.58 -3.25 19.89
CA VAL A 17 -12.80 -3.68 19.18
C VAL A 17 -12.78 -5.18 18.85
N THR A 18 -11.61 -5.73 18.51
CA THR A 18 -11.52 -7.13 18.02
C THR A 18 -11.09 -8.14 19.08
N GLY A 19 -10.65 -7.71 20.26
CA GLY A 19 -10.13 -8.56 21.34
C GLY A 19 -8.84 -9.32 20.98
N LYS A 20 -8.27 -9.09 19.78
CA LYS A 20 -7.07 -9.83 19.31
C LYS A 20 -5.78 -9.12 19.73
N LYS A 21 -4.85 -9.89 20.30
CA LYS A 21 -3.52 -9.40 20.72
C LYS A 21 -2.62 -8.98 19.55
N SER A 22 -2.85 -9.48 18.34
CA SER A 22 -2.09 -9.14 17.13
C SER A 22 -3.01 -8.93 15.93
N VAL A 23 -2.61 -8.01 15.03
CA VAL A 23 -3.22 -7.89 13.72
C VAL A 23 -2.59 -8.96 12.83
N PRO A 24 -3.36 -9.84 12.16
CA PRO A 24 -2.78 -10.81 11.25
C PRO A 24 -1.93 -10.13 10.18
N PHE A 25 -0.68 -10.53 10.06
CA PHE A 25 0.30 -9.87 9.19
C PHE A 25 0.03 -10.14 7.71
N SER A 26 -0.39 -11.33 7.38
CA SER A 26 -0.71 -11.72 6.00
C SER A 26 -1.53 -13.01 5.98
N GLY A 27 -2.36 -13.11 4.97
CA GLY A 27 -3.01 -14.35 4.60
C GLY A 27 -4.27 -14.66 5.43
N PHE A 28 -5.32 -14.94 4.72
CA PHE A 28 -6.45 -15.68 5.25
C PHE A 28 -6.05 -17.15 5.26
N SER A 29 -5.24 -17.57 6.23
CA SER A 29 -5.03 -18.97 6.53
C SER A 29 -6.31 -19.50 7.19
N GLY A 30 -7.09 -20.24 6.48
CA GLY A 30 -8.36 -20.81 6.91
C GLY A 30 -9.43 -20.59 5.86
N GLU A 31 -9.40 -21.39 4.83
CA GLU A 31 -10.51 -21.53 3.90
C GLU A 31 -11.72 -22.08 4.69
N ASP A 32 -12.86 -21.45 4.50
CA ASP A 32 -14.22 -21.97 4.69
C ASP A 32 -14.72 -22.37 6.10
N ALA A 33 -14.09 -21.96 7.19
CA ALA A 33 -14.78 -21.91 8.47
C ALA A 33 -15.85 -20.81 8.44
N LYS A 34 -17.06 -21.10 8.90
CA LYS A 34 -18.18 -20.15 9.01
C LYS A 34 -17.71 -18.84 9.63
N VAL A 35 -17.50 -17.82 8.82
CA VAL A 35 -17.01 -16.50 9.25
C VAL A 35 -18.08 -15.89 10.17
N SER A 36 -17.75 -15.69 11.43
CA SER A 36 -18.66 -15.07 12.41
C SER A 36 -19.03 -13.66 11.96
N PHE A 37 -20.25 -13.20 12.35
CA PHE A 37 -20.71 -11.84 12.10
C PHE A 37 -19.71 -10.78 12.60
N ILE A 38 -19.10 -10.98 13.77
CA ILE A 38 -18.06 -10.10 14.32
C ILE A 38 -16.84 -10.04 13.40
N GLN A 39 -16.43 -11.17 12.82
CA GLN A 39 -15.32 -11.20 11.87
C GLN A 39 -15.65 -10.48 10.56
N LYS A 40 -16.89 -10.60 10.07
CA LYS A 40 -17.37 -9.86 8.90
C LYS A 40 -17.34 -8.36 9.16
N LEU A 41 -17.84 -7.93 10.32
CA LEU A 41 -17.81 -6.52 10.72
C LEU A 41 -16.37 -5.99 10.86
N ALA A 42 -15.48 -6.75 11.47
CA ALA A 42 -14.07 -6.37 11.60
C ALA A 42 -13.38 -6.25 10.23
N ARG A 43 -13.69 -7.17 9.29
CA ARG A 43 -13.19 -7.10 7.91
C ARG A 43 -13.75 -5.87 7.19
N PHE A 44 -15.04 -5.59 7.34
CA PHE A 44 -15.69 -4.39 6.77
C PHE A 44 -15.06 -3.09 7.29
N ILE A 45 -14.88 -2.97 8.61
CA ILE A 45 -14.21 -1.80 9.21
C ILE A 45 -12.78 -1.66 8.67
N ARG A 46 -12.01 -2.76 8.62
CA ARG A 46 -10.65 -2.75 8.08
C ARG A 46 -10.61 -2.30 6.63
N GLY A 47 -11.50 -2.80 5.78
CA GLY A 47 -11.53 -2.52 4.35
C GLY A 47 -12.02 -1.13 3.98
N ASN A 48 -12.76 -0.44 4.86
CA ASN A 48 -13.37 0.84 4.52
C ASN A 48 -12.79 2.03 5.29
N PHE A 49 -12.24 1.83 6.48
CA PHE A 49 -11.70 2.92 7.30
C PHE A 49 -10.17 2.94 7.35
N PHE A 50 -9.51 1.83 7.02
CA PHE A 50 -8.05 1.74 6.99
C PHE A 50 -7.51 1.66 5.55
N VAL A 51 -7.90 2.64 4.76
CA VAL A 51 -7.54 2.73 3.33
C VAL A 51 -6.23 3.50 3.17
N PRO A 52 -5.28 3.01 2.37
CA PRO A 52 -5.26 1.75 1.62
C PRO A 52 -4.95 0.53 2.49
N ASP A 53 -4.39 0.73 3.68
CA ASP A 53 -4.06 -0.31 4.65
C ASP A 53 -3.86 0.30 6.05
N ALA A 54 -3.74 -0.59 7.05
CA ALA A 54 -3.61 -0.18 8.44
C ALA A 54 -2.24 0.44 8.79
N ARG A 55 -1.26 0.40 7.88
CA ARG A 55 0.08 0.96 8.07
C ARG A 55 0.21 2.42 7.65
N LYS A 56 -0.85 3.01 7.06
CA LYS A 56 -0.81 4.41 6.61
C LYS A 56 -0.41 5.44 7.69
N GLY A 57 -0.55 5.10 8.98
CA GLY A 57 -0.11 5.93 10.09
C GLY A 57 1.41 6.15 10.14
N TRP A 58 2.19 5.30 9.48
CA TRP A 58 3.63 5.43 9.32
C TRP A 58 4.03 6.47 8.26
N ASN A 59 3.18 6.72 7.26
CA ASN A 59 3.52 7.51 6.07
C ASN A 59 4.04 8.92 6.38
N SER A 60 3.49 9.61 7.39
CA SER A 60 3.95 10.96 7.76
C SER A 60 5.37 10.96 8.33
N HIS A 61 5.70 9.94 9.12
CA HIS A 61 7.03 9.78 9.68
C HIS A 61 8.04 9.38 8.59
N ALA A 62 7.67 8.43 7.74
CA ALA A 62 8.48 8.02 6.60
C ALA A 62 8.76 9.19 5.64
N PHE A 63 7.72 9.95 5.28
CA PHE A 63 7.87 11.12 4.41
C PHE A 63 8.84 12.15 5.00
N LYS A 64 8.72 12.49 6.30
CA LYS A 64 9.63 13.46 6.94
C LYS A 64 11.07 12.99 6.92
N ALA A 65 11.32 11.74 7.30
CA ALA A 65 12.67 11.17 7.29
C ALA A 65 13.25 11.10 5.88
N ALA A 66 12.47 10.64 4.90
CA ALA A 66 12.89 10.56 3.51
C ALA A 66 13.16 11.94 2.90
N ALA A 67 12.34 12.94 3.22
CA ALA A 67 12.53 14.31 2.78
C ALA A 67 13.85 14.91 3.31
N GLU A 68 14.21 14.59 4.55
CA GLU A 68 15.49 15.00 5.15
C GLU A 68 16.66 14.32 4.44
N ILE A 69 16.58 12.99 4.22
CA ILE A 69 17.61 12.23 3.52
C ILE A 69 17.81 12.76 2.09
N ILE A 70 16.74 13.07 1.37
CA ILE A 70 16.81 13.60 0.00
C ILE A 70 17.58 14.92 -0.01
N LYS A 71 17.30 15.82 0.94
CA LYS A 71 17.95 17.12 1.04
C LYS A 71 19.41 17.02 1.45
N THR A 72 19.70 16.19 2.46
CA THR A 72 21.05 16.11 3.05
C THR A 72 22.02 15.33 2.14
N HIS A 73 21.53 14.33 1.42
CA HIS A 73 22.36 13.44 0.61
C HIS A 73 22.14 13.59 -0.90
N GLU A 74 21.38 14.60 -1.33
CA GLU A 74 21.06 14.89 -2.75
C GLU A 74 20.56 13.65 -3.51
N VAL A 75 19.71 12.84 -2.85
CA VAL A 75 19.17 11.61 -3.43
C VAL A 75 18.30 11.93 -4.63
N ARG A 76 18.64 11.37 -5.81
CA ARG A 76 17.90 11.57 -7.06
C ARG A 76 17.00 10.41 -7.43
N HIS A 77 17.29 9.20 -6.93
CA HIS A 77 16.54 7.97 -7.21
C HIS A 77 15.95 7.45 -5.91
N TRP A 78 14.66 7.10 -5.95
CA TRP A 78 13.91 6.60 -4.82
C TRP A 78 13.12 5.36 -5.19
N ILE A 79 13.14 4.34 -4.35
CA ILE A 79 12.37 3.12 -4.54
C ILE A 79 11.44 2.94 -3.35
N THR A 80 10.19 2.61 -3.63
CA THR A 80 9.22 2.19 -2.60
C THR A 80 8.73 0.78 -2.91
N THR A 81 8.66 -0.06 -1.90
CA THR A 81 8.23 -1.47 -2.04
C THR A 81 6.90 -1.68 -1.32
N SER A 82 6.00 -2.41 -1.93
CA SER A 82 4.70 -2.80 -1.35
C SER A 82 4.43 -4.31 -1.53
N PRO A 83 3.63 -4.95 -0.62
CA PRO A 83 2.87 -4.35 0.47
C PRO A 83 3.71 -3.89 1.68
N PRO A 84 3.23 -2.95 2.52
CA PRO A 84 1.91 -2.30 2.47
C PRO A 84 1.80 -1.25 1.37
N HIS A 85 0.62 -1.15 0.74
CA HIS A 85 0.43 -0.25 -0.41
C HIS A 85 0.44 1.24 -0.02
N SER A 86 0.19 1.55 1.25
CA SER A 86 0.38 2.92 1.77
C SER A 86 1.81 3.45 1.59
N THR A 87 2.83 2.59 1.48
CA THR A 87 4.21 2.99 1.19
C THR A 87 4.33 3.69 -0.17
N GLN A 88 3.54 3.28 -1.17
CA GLN A 88 3.53 3.91 -2.49
C GLN A 88 3.07 5.36 -2.41
N LEU A 89 2.21 5.72 -1.44
CA LEU A 89 1.79 7.10 -1.21
C LEU A 89 2.92 7.97 -0.64
N VAL A 90 3.91 7.39 0.01
CA VAL A 90 5.13 8.10 0.42
C VAL A 90 5.96 8.43 -0.82
N GLY A 91 6.19 7.45 -1.70
CA GLY A 91 6.89 7.64 -2.98
C GLY A 91 6.22 8.71 -3.84
N LEU A 92 4.89 8.64 -3.98
CA LEU A 92 4.09 9.64 -4.70
C LEU A 92 4.35 11.06 -4.18
N LYS A 93 4.26 11.27 -2.86
CA LYS A 93 4.49 12.60 -2.26
C LYS A 93 5.93 13.08 -2.42
N LEU A 94 6.92 12.18 -2.33
CA LEU A 94 8.32 12.53 -2.54
C LEU A 94 8.57 12.95 -3.98
N LYS A 95 8.02 12.22 -4.96
CA LYS A 95 8.06 12.58 -6.37
C LYS A 95 7.44 13.94 -6.63
N GLU A 96 6.23 14.18 -6.13
CA GLU A 96 5.52 15.47 -6.30
C GLU A 96 6.27 16.65 -5.65
N ARG A 97 6.95 16.42 -4.52
CA ARG A 97 7.60 17.48 -3.75
C ARG A 97 9.03 17.78 -4.20
N PHE A 98 9.79 16.77 -4.59
CA PHE A 98 11.24 16.88 -4.83
C PHE A 98 11.64 16.54 -6.27
N GLY A 99 10.74 16.05 -7.10
CA GLY A 99 11.05 15.67 -8.48
C GLY A 99 11.98 14.47 -8.62
N VAL A 100 12.23 13.71 -7.55
CA VAL A 100 13.10 12.52 -7.55
C VAL A 100 12.62 11.49 -8.57
N HIS A 101 13.54 10.76 -9.20
CA HIS A 101 13.18 9.61 -10.03
C HIS A 101 12.66 8.49 -9.14
N TRP A 102 11.39 8.13 -9.31
CA TRP A 102 10.69 7.21 -8.42
C TRP A 102 10.35 5.90 -9.11
N THR A 103 10.84 4.80 -8.53
CA THR A 103 10.49 3.43 -8.92
C THR A 103 9.54 2.83 -7.88
N ALA A 104 8.37 2.39 -8.33
CA ALA A 104 7.36 1.75 -7.50
C ALA A 104 7.45 0.22 -7.65
N ASP A 105 7.92 -0.49 -6.61
CA ASP A 105 8.00 -1.95 -6.56
C ASP A 105 6.70 -2.53 -5.99
N PHE A 106 5.98 -3.29 -6.83
CA PHE A 106 4.72 -3.96 -6.51
C PHE A 106 4.91 -5.46 -6.47
N ARG A 107 5.06 -6.01 -5.27
CA ARG A 107 5.15 -7.46 -5.06
C ARG A 107 3.80 -8.15 -5.07
N ASP A 108 2.72 -7.39 -4.80
CA ASP A 108 1.33 -7.84 -4.89
C ASP A 108 0.48 -6.76 -5.59
N PRO A 109 -0.57 -7.16 -6.35
CA PRO A 109 -1.56 -6.22 -6.86
C PRO A 109 -2.29 -5.50 -5.73
N TRP A 110 -2.58 -4.22 -5.91
CA TRP A 110 -3.27 -3.44 -4.88
C TRP A 110 -4.77 -3.76 -4.87
N THR A 111 -5.51 -3.30 -5.89
CA THR A 111 -6.97 -3.47 -5.91
C THR A 111 -7.45 -4.78 -6.54
N ASP A 112 -6.57 -5.56 -7.18
CA ASP A 112 -6.90 -6.84 -7.83
C ASP A 112 -6.38 -8.06 -7.09
N ILE A 113 -5.81 -7.88 -5.89
CA ILE A 113 -5.41 -9.04 -5.10
C ILE A 113 -6.65 -9.88 -4.73
N TYR A 114 -6.54 -11.21 -4.84
CA TYR A 114 -7.68 -12.15 -4.74
C TYR A 114 -8.49 -12.00 -3.45
N TYR A 115 -7.86 -11.62 -2.34
CA TYR A 115 -8.53 -11.45 -1.05
C TYR A 115 -9.12 -10.05 -0.83
N TYR A 116 -8.96 -9.09 -1.75
CA TYR A 116 -9.46 -7.72 -1.61
C TYR A 116 -10.96 -7.69 -1.31
N ARG A 117 -11.73 -8.52 -2.02
CA ARG A 117 -13.20 -8.62 -1.84
C ARG A 117 -13.60 -9.15 -0.47
N LYS A 118 -12.72 -9.90 0.23
CA LYS A 118 -12.97 -10.45 1.57
C LYS A 118 -13.03 -9.35 2.65
N PHE A 119 -12.63 -8.13 2.33
CA PHE A 119 -12.76 -6.94 3.19
C PHE A 119 -14.05 -6.16 2.98
N TYR A 120 -14.94 -6.62 2.11
CA TYR A 120 -16.23 -5.97 1.81
C TYR A 120 -16.12 -4.46 1.53
N PRO A 121 -15.21 -4.01 0.64
CA PRO A 121 -15.06 -2.59 0.35
C PRO A 121 -16.32 -2.04 -0.32
N THR A 122 -16.77 -0.88 0.13
CA THR A 122 -17.91 -0.17 -0.48
C THR A 122 -17.55 0.32 -1.90
N ALA A 123 -18.55 0.72 -2.68
CA ALA A 123 -18.31 1.29 -4.00
C ALA A 123 -17.44 2.56 -3.91
N LEU A 124 -17.68 3.40 -2.90
CA LEU A 124 -16.87 4.60 -2.63
C LEU A 124 -15.42 4.26 -2.31
N THR A 125 -15.19 3.27 -1.44
CA THR A 125 -13.84 2.81 -1.10
C THR A 125 -13.11 2.28 -2.32
N ARG A 126 -13.76 1.43 -3.12
CA ARG A 126 -13.17 0.91 -4.36
C ARG A 126 -12.83 2.01 -5.36
N TRP A 127 -13.72 2.99 -5.53
CA TRP A 127 -13.46 4.13 -6.39
C TRP A 127 -12.26 4.94 -5.92
N TYR A 128 -12.19 5.22 -4.62
CA TYR A 128 -11.09 5.97 -4.02
C TYR A 128 -9.75 5.24 -4.14
N GLU A 129 -9.69 3.94 -3.81
CA GLU A 129 -8.46 3.14 -3.90
C GLU A 129 -7.97 3.00 -5.34
N ARG A 130 -8.87 2.75 -6.29
CA ARG A 130 -8.53 2.74 -7.72
C ARG A 130 -8.01 4.09 -8.20
N GLY A 131 -8.53 5.17 -7.64
CA GLY A 131 -8.02 6.52 -7.91
C GLY A 131 -6.58 6.70 -7.41
N LEU A 132 -6.29 6.25 -6.19
CA LEU A 132 -4.95 6.27 -5.62
C LEU A 132 -3.98 5.40 -6.43
N GLU A 133 -4.36 4.17 -6.75
CA GLU A 133 -3.55 3.23 -7.55
C GLU A 133 -3.22 3.82 -8.91
N ARG A 134 -4.22 4.36 -9.63
CA ARG A 134 -4.00 5.03 -10.93
C ARG A 134 -3.07 6.23 -10.80
N LYS A 135 -3.22 7.04 -9.74
CA LYS A 135 -2.34 8.18 -9.51
C LYS A 135 -0.89 7.76 -9.30
N VAL A 136 -0.66 6.68 -8.55
CA VAL A 136 0.66 6.08 -8.36
C VAL A 136 1.25 5.65 -9.71
N PHE A 137 0.49 4.91 -10.52
CA PHE A 137 0.93 4.44 -11.82
C PHE A 137 1.25 5.57 -12.80
N ALA A 138 0.43 6.61 -12.84
CA ALA A 138 0.64 7.77 -13.71
C ALA A 138 1.84 8.63 -13.30
N THR A 139 2.24 8.58 -12.01
CA THR A 139 3.26 9.49 -11.47
C THR A 139 4.63 8.84 -11.34
N CYS A 140 4.72 7.52 -11.07
CA CYS A 140 6.00 6.82 -10.99
C CYS A 140 6.73 6.85 -12.34
N ASP A 141 8.07 6.86 -12.29
CA ASP A 141 8.90 6.83 -13.50
C ASP A 141 9.12 5.41 -14.00
N ALA A 142 9.13 4.44 -13.07
CA ALA A 142 9.21 3.02 -13.39
C ALA A 142 8.39 2.21 -12.37
N LEU A 143 7.90 1.05 -12.80
CA LEU A 143 7.22 0.08 -11.96
C LEU A 143 7.96 -1.27 -12.04
N ILE A 144 8.19 -1.89 -10.88
CA ILE A 144 8.71 -3.25 -10.78
C ILE A 144 7.55 -4.18 -10.43
N SER A 145 7.49 -5.31 -11.11
CA SER A 145 6.55 -6.41 -10.86
C SER A 145 7.31 -7.71 -10.69
N VAL A 146 6.84 -8.58 -9.82
CA VAL A 146 7.43 -9.91 -9.54
C VAL A 146 6.77 -11.04 -10.33
N SER A 147 5.85 -10.70 -11.26
CA SER A 147 5.14 -11.69 -12.08
C SER A 147 4.83 -11.13 -13.46
N PRO A 148 5.06 -11.89 -14.55
CA PRO A 148 4.68 -11.47 -15.90
C PRO A 148 3.18 -11.19 -16.05
N SER A 149 2.33 -12.00 -15.41
CA SER A 149 0.87 -11.80 -15.45
C SER A 149 0.44 -10.50 -14.77
N TRP A 150 1.12 -10.09 -13.71
CA TRP A 150 0.86 -8.81 -13.04
C TRP A 150 1.43 -7.63 -13.85
N SER A 151 2.56 -7.79 -14.50
CA SER A 151 3.08 -6.77 -15.44
C SER A 151 2.03 -6.44 -16.50
N GLY A 152 1.47 -7.44 -17.16
CA GLY A 152 0.40 -7.25 -18.15
C GLY A 152 -0.91 -6.68 -17.55
N LEU A 153 -1.20 -6.96 -16.27
CA LEU A 153 -2.32 -6.34 -15.56
C LEU A 153 -2.08 -4.85 -15.33
N TYR A 154 -0.88 -4.48 -14.89
CA TYR A 154 -0.52 -3.09 -14.60
C TYR A 154 -0.47 -2.24 -15.87
N GLU A 155 0.07 -2.77 -16.97
CA GLU A 155 0.08 -2.10 -18.28
C GLU A 155 -1.33 -1.76 -18.77
N LYS A 156 -2.31 -2.67 -18.56
CA LYS A 156 -3.71 -2.44 -18.90
C LYS A 156 -4.42 -1.41 -18.03
N LYS A 157 -3.92 -1.20 -16.80
CA LYS A 157 -4.56 -0.32 -15.81
C LYS A 157 -4.13 1.14 -15.90
N GLY A 158 -2.92 1.40 -16.35
CA GLY A 158 -2.36 2.72 -16.16
C GLY A 158 -1.52 3.24 -17.31
N GLN A 159 -1.26 4.52 -17.25
CA GLN A 159 -0.33 5.24 -18.12
C GLN A 159 1.10 5.05 -17.60
N LEU A 160 1.56 3.80 -17.52
CA LEU A 160 2.88 3.48 -17.02
C LEU A 160 3.94 3.91 -18.04
N LYS A 161 4.98 4.58 -17.56
CA LYS A 161 6.12 4.99 -18.41
C LYS A 161 7.05 3.82 -18.70
N SER A 162 7.22 2.93 -17.72
CA SER A 162 8.08 1.75 -17.83
C SER A 162 7.65 0.70 -16.82
N VAL A 163 7.63 -0.57 -17.23
CA VAL A 163 7.38 -1.73 -16.36
C VAL A 163 8.55 -2.70 -16.52
N ALA A 164 9.15 -3.11 -15.40
CA ALA A 164 10.18 -4.12 -15.35
C ALA A 164 9.67 -5.35 -14.58
N TYR A 165 9.89 -6.53 -15.14
CA TYR A 165 9.70 -7.79 -14.44
C TYR A 165 11.01 -8.18 -13.74
N ILE A 166 10.97 -8.32 -12.42
CA ILE A 166 12.09 -8.81 -11.61
C ILE A 166 11.52 -9.89 -10.68
N PRO A 167 11.88 -11.17 -10.89
CA PRO A 167 11.33 -12.31 -10.14
C PRO A 167 11.77 -12.33 -8.67
#